data_aa15efc3be47a7bebf1079a56d2923fb
#
_entry.id   aa15efc3be47a7bebf1079a56d2923fb
#
_cell.length_a   1.000
_cell.length_b   1.000
_cell.length_c   1.000
_cell.angle_alpha   90.00
_cell.angle_beta   90.00
_cell.angle_gamma   90.00
#
_symmetry.space_group_name_H-M   'P 1'
#
loop_
_entity.id
_entity.type
_entity.pdbx_description
1 polymer ?
#
loop_
_entity_poly.entity_id
_entity_poly.type
_entity_poly.pdbx_seq_one_letter_code
_entity_poly.pdbx_strand_id
1 'polypeptide(L)'
;MYNPDNIQKSLQTAHDRGGRTFFMTPEITDLQKRRAENLIWNCAGSYNFTPDFKAFDKDGQADLYWNCIIGAVRRLYEYPKLEAILHSFQQYEECDVYEGLFWLGLENAVFAGELAERPVLADLRRTYASRYVQEHADRPTNDLDFIGRLSLAHWQRVLGLQLSLSKTEVLLLDALEFSPADDTDAIVKKAAALFLQWFHILAEEKKQRKLSLSFPPFGNHNVKKLSGRYRKFGIGFADHPENIYGGASSAQDGHYEIKTTLSAQELRSFMETKYGKSMFPPRQVSELERSLCTGSHQNCHLLFTYGERLPAGQVQNAFEALSRQKEAAQVRKNRQYYQDNIVRNRVAVSKLSGNIRNSVLMHLQPSLIRANSGILNTPSVWRGKLLDDENVFLKAEHSDMGELCVDILLDASTSQKNRQEIISTQGYIIAESLTRCGIPCRVISFCSMTGYTILRIYRDYCRPQDNRAIFDYVSNGCNRDGLAVRASHYLMRDDPYENKLLIILSDVKPNDVVRIHPSTDAEAVPYEARAGLRDTALEVRRARSDGIAVVCIFTGDDEDVPSAKLVYGKDFVRIQSFDRLADAVGGLIQNQIKNL
;
A
#
# COMPACT_ATOMS: atom_id res chain seq x y z
N MET A 1 4.22 20.34 48.28
CA MET A 1 5.69 20.12 48.31
C MET A 1 6.04 19.24 47.11
N TYR A 2 6.47 19.83 46.03
CA TYR A 2 6.95 19.13 44.82
C TYR A 2 8.44 18.79 45.05
N ASN A 3 8.80 17.54 44.94
CA ASN A 3 10.18 17.08 45.10
C ASN A 3 10.88 17.05 43.74
N PRO A 4 11.92 17.88 43.49
CA PRO A 4 12.63 17.96 42.19
C PRO A 4 13.48 16.72 41.87
N ASP A 5 13.72 15.81 42.81
CA ASP A 5 14.63 14.68 42.59
C ASP A 5 14.05 13.51 41.77
N ASN A 6 12.74 13.53 41.49
CA ASN A 6 12.11 12.49 40.67
C ASN A 6 12.20 12.76 39.15
N ILE A 7 12.56 13.96 38.72
CA ILE A 7 12.73 14.31 37.30
C ILE A 7 14.14 13.94 36.82
N GLN A 8 15.14 13.99 37.69
CA GLN A 8 16.51 13.61 37.34
C GLN A 8 16.75 12.11 37.22
N LYS A 9 15.97 11.26 37.92
CA LYS A 9 16.09 9.81 37.80
C LYS A 9 15.46 9.19 36.56
N SER A 10 14.49 9.85 35.92
CA SER A 10 13.93 9.40 34.64
C SER A 10 14.79 9.79 33.43
N LEU A 11 15.73 10.70 33.59
CA LEU A 11 16.66 11.13 32.53
C LEU A 11 17.97 10.32 32.49
N GLN A 12 18.30 9.57 33.54
CA GLN A 12 19.56 8.82 33.64
C GLN A 12 19.50 7.35 33.20
N THR A 13 18.33 6.78 32.85
CA THR A 13 18.22 5.38 32.41
C THR A 13 18.15 5.20 30.90
N ALA A 14 18.33 6.25 30.11
CA ALA A 14 18.29 6.19 28.64
C ALA A 14 19.67 6.35 27.97
N HIS A 15 20.75 6.14 28.72
CA HIS A 15 22.12 6.18 28.18
C HIS A 15 22.75 4.81 28.25
N ASP A 16 22.39 3.91 27.31
CA ASP A 16 23.31 2.86 26.89
C ASP A 16 22.94 2.30 25.49
N ARG A 17 23.96 2.29 24.63
CA ARG A 17 24.10 1.62 23.33
C ARG A 17 23.50 2.27 22.10
N GLY A 18 24.32 3.08 21.44
CA GLY A 18 24.18 3.38 20.00
C GLY A 18 23.45 4.66 19.67
N GLY A 19 24.15 5.76 19.71
CA GLY A 19 23.93 7.12 19.21
C GLY A 19 22.76 7.45 18.26
N ARG A 20 21.51 7.12 18.61
CA ARG A 20 20.31 7.67 18.01
C ARG A 20 19.46 8.27 19.13
N THR A 21 19.39 9.59 19.13
CA THR A 21 18.47 10.33 20.00
C THR A 21 17.04 10.02 19.53
N PHE A 22 16.36 9.11 20.22
CA PHE A 22 14.92 8.92 20.07
C PHE A 22 14.24 10.15 20.68
N PHE A 23 13.78 11.06 19.87
CA PHE A 23 12.78 12.06 20.30
C PHE A 23 11.47 11.29 20.53
N MET A 24 11.14 11.00 21.80
CA MET A 24 9.80 10.54 22.16
C MET A 24 8.82 11.64 21.77
N THR A 25 7.90 11.35 20.87
CA THR A 25 6.79 12.25 20.59
C THR A 25 5.94 12.35 21.86
N PRO A 26 5.58 13.54 22.32
CA PRO A 26 4.75 13.71 23.49
C PRO A 26 3.39 13.03 23.25
N GLU A 27 2.96 12.22 24.20
CA GLU A 27 1.66 11.57 24.17
C GLU A 27 0.56 12.64 24.29
N ILE A 28 -0.35 12.69 23.30
CA ILE A 28 -1.44 13.66 23.30
C ILE A 28 -2.45 13.24 24.37
N THR A 29 -2.54 14.00 25.44
CA THR A 29 -3.46 13.72 26.54
C THR A 29 -4.93 13.88 26.12
N ASP A 30 -5.83 13.13 26.76
CA ASP A 30 -7.28 13.23 26.47
C ASP A 30 -7.84 14.64 26.75
N LEU A 31 -7.22 15.37 27.67
CA LEU A 31 -7.57 16.78 27.91
C LEU A 31 -7.30 17.65 26.69
N GLN A 32 -6.15 17.47 26.04
CA GLN A 32 -5.81 18.24 24.84
C GLN A 32 -6.65 17.83 23.63
N LYS A 33 -7.03 16.56 23.53
CA LYS A 33 -7.97 16.08 22.52
C LYS A 33 -9.32 16.78 22.66
N ARG A 34 -9.89 16.80 23.87
CA ARG A 34 -11.15 17.50 24.16
C ARG A 34 -11.05 19.00 23.93
N ARG A 35 -9.90 19.60 24.26
CA ARG A 35 -9.66 21.03 23.99
C ARG A 35 -9.69 21.33 22.49
N ALA A 36 -9.04 20.51 21.67
CA ALA A 36 -9.08 20.63 20.21
C ALA A 36 -10.53 20.49 19.68
N GLU A 37 -11.28 19.50 20.15
CA GLU A 37 -12.69 19.31 19.78
C GLU A 37 -13.53 20.53 20.12
N ASN A 38 -13.39 21.06 21.33
CA ASN A 38 -14.14 22.26 21.75
C ASN A 38 -13.82 23.48 20.89
N LEU A 39 -12.56 23.69 20.52
CA LEU A 39 -12.16 24.77 19.63
C LEU A 39 -12.82 24.63 18.25
N ILE A 40 -12.81 23.41 17.69
CA ILE A 40 -13.42 23.11 16.40
C ILE A 40 -14.93 23.35 16.46
N TRP A 41 -15.62 22.80 17.45
CA TRP A 41 -17.07 22.97 17.60
C TRP A 41 -17.47 24.45 17.77
N ASN A 42 -16.75 25.21 18.59
CA ASN A 42 -17.00 26.63 18.78
C ASN A 42 -16.84 27.43 17.48
N CYS A 43 -15.81 27.10 16.68
CA CYS A 43 -15.60 27.78 15.40
C CYS A 43 -16.57 27.30 14.31
N ALA A 44 -17.01 26.04 14.36
CA ALA A 44 -18.06 25.49 13.50
C ALA A 44 -19.47 26.01 13.84
N GLY A 45 -19.70 26.46 15.07
CA GLY A 45 -21.02 26.82 15.57
C GLY A 45 -21.97 25.61 15.70
N SER A 46 -21.43 24.40 15.76
CA SER A 46 -22.19 23.14 15.82
C SER A 46 -21.44 22.10 16.67
N TYR A 47 -22.19 21.30 17.43
CA TYR A 47 -21.67 20.30 18.37
C TYR A 47 -22.08 18.86 18.02
N ASN A 48 -22.75 18.65 16.88
CA ASN A 48 -23.38 17.37 16.50
C ASN A 48 -22.54 16.51 15.60
N PHE A 49 -21.23 16.74 15.52
CA PHE A 49 -20.31 15.93 14.75
C PHE A 49 -19.06 15.61 15.56
N THR A 50 -18.33 14.56 15.16
CA THR A 50 -17.01 14.25 15.69
C THR A 50 -15.96 14.78 14.71
N PRO A 51 -15.04 15.67 15.11
CA PRO A 51 -14.00 16.17 14.23
C PRO A 51 -13.04 15.06 13.79
N ASP A 52 -12.86 14.88 12.47
CA ASP A 52 -11.93 13.91 11.88
C ASP A 52 -10.49 14.40 11.94
N PHE A 53 -10.31 15.72 11.85
CA PHE A 53 -8.99 16.37 11.93
C PHE A 53 -8.91 17.20 13.22
N LYS A 54 -7.76 17.13 13.88
CA LYS A 54 -7.44 17.88 15.08
C LYS A 54 -5.99 18.29 15.01
N ALA A 55 -5.70 19.56 15.27
CA ALA A 55 -4.34 20.11 15.21
C ALA A 55 -3.74 20.21 16.62
N PHE A 56 -2.47 19.77 16.72
CA PHE A 56 -1.67 19.85 17.94
C PHE A 56 -0.29 20.39 17.59
N ASP A 57 0.31 21.12 18.50
CA ASP A 57 1.70 21.56 18.37
C ASP A 57 2.70 20.42 18.71
N LYS A 58 4.00 20.73 18.59
CA LYS A 58 5.08 19.78 18.89
C LYS A 58 5.07 19.26 20.35
N ASP A 59 4.50 20.03 21.26
CA ASP A 59 4.41 19.71 22.68
C ASP A 59 3.10 18.93 23.00
N GLY A 60 2.30 18.58 21.99
CA GLY A 60 1.04 17.88 22.13
C GLY A 60 -0.12 18.73 22.62
N GLN A 61 0.04 20.08 22.65
CA GLN A 61 -1.04 21.00 23.01
C GLN A 61 -1.96 21.26 21.81
N ALA A 62 -3.26 21.46 22.06
CA ALA A 62 -4.22 21.81 21.01
C ALA A 62 -3.83 23.13 20.36
N ASP A 63 -3.57 23.14 19.05
CA ASP A 63 -3.24 24.34 18.30
C ASP A 63 -4.48 25.23 18.15
N LEU A 64 -4.38 26.46 18.61
CA LEU A 64 -5.53 27.40 18.61
C LEU A 64 -5.90 27.84 17.21
N TYR A 65 -4.93 28.15 16.38
CA TYR A 65 -5.18 28.67 15.04
C TYR A 65 -5.79 27.61 14.13
N TRP A 66 -5.11 26.47 13.97
CA TRP A 66 -5.57 25.43 13.06
C TRP A 66 -6.92 24.80 13.47
N ASN A 67 -7.16 24.59 14.76
CA ASN A 67 -8.45 24.06 15.19
C ASN A 67 -9.59 25.07 14.93
N CYS A 68 -9.34 26.39 14.99
CA CYS A 68 -10.30 27.39 14.54
C CYS A 68 -10.55 27.33 13.03
N ILE A 69 -9.50 27.19 12.20
CA ILE A 69 -9.63 27.05 10.74
C ILE A 69 -10.42 25.79 10.39
N ILE A 70 -10.12 24.64 11.00
CA ILE A 70 -10.87 23.38 10.78
C ILE A 70 -12.37 23.55 11.10
N GLY A 71 -12.68 24.21 12.22
CA GLY A 71 -14.07 24.49 12.58
C GLY A 71 -14.77 25.44 11.60
N ALA A 72 -14.08 26.50 11.18
CA ALA A 72 -14.62 27.47 10.25
C ALA A 72 -14.83 26.89 8.84
N VAL A 73 -13.96 25.99 8.36
CA VAL A 73 -14.19 25.24 7.12
C VAL A 73 -15.54 24.49 7.15
N ARG A 74 -15.86 23.84 8.27
CA ARG A 74 -17.15 23.14 8.42
C ARG A 74 -18.35 24.07 8.48
N ARG A 75 -18.17 25.30 8.92
CA ARG A 75 -19.23 26.31 8.97
C ARG A 75 -19.51 26.95 7.61
N LEU A 76 -18.43 27.26 6.89
CA LEU A 76 -18.50 28.05 5.66
C LEU A 76 -18.79 27.22 4.42
N TYR A 77 -18.43 25.93 4.44
CA TYR A 77 -18.49 25.05 3.28
C TYR A 77 -19.30 23.79 3.54
N GLU A 78 -19.84 23.19 2.48
CA GLU A 78 -20.45 21.87 2.50
C GLU A 78 -19.36 20.80 2.72
N TYR A 79 -19.07 20.54 3.99
CA TYR A 79 -17.94 19.67 4.38
C TYR A 79 -17.94 18.29 3.72
N PRO A 80 -19.10 17.59 3.50
CA PRO A 80 -19.09 16.29 2.81
C PRO A 80 -18.46 16.31 1.41
N LYS A 81 -18.57 17.44 0.68
CA LYS A 81 -17.92 17.60 -0.63
C LYS A 81 -16.39 17.73 -0.50
N LEU A 82 -15.91 18.45 0.50
CA LEU A 82 -14.48 18.60 0.79
C LEU A 82 -13.90 17.30 1.34
N GLU A 83 -14.65 16.58 2.17
CA GLU A 83 -14.29 15.27 2.70
C GLU A 83 -14.11 14.24 1.58
N ALA A 84 -14.94 14.29 0.52
CA ALA A 84 -14.79 13.44 -0.64
C ALA A 84 -13.43 13.64 -1.35
N ILE A 85 -12.92 14.89 -1.44
CA ILE A 85 -11.56 15.16 -1.96
C ILE A 85 -10.51 14.55 -1.04
N LEU A 86 -10.59 14.82 0.26
CA LEU A 86 -9.65 14.29 1.25
C LEU A 86 -9.62 12.77 1.23
N HIS A 87 -10.77 12.13 1.06
CA HIS A 87 -10.88 10.69 0.95
C HIS A 87 -10.23 10.15 -0.33
N SER A 88 -10.37 10.88 -1.43
CA SER A 88 -9.75 10.50 -2.71
C SER A 88 -8.21 10.49 -2.67
N PHE A 89 -7.59 11.27 -1.77
CA PHE A 89 -6.14 11.26 -1.58
C PHE A 89 -5.62 9.99 -0.91
N GLN A 90 -6.46 9.25 -0.16
CA GLN A 90 -6.03 8.08 0.62
C GLN A 90 -5.52 6.92 -0.23
N GLN A 91 -5.87 6.90 -1.51
CA GLN A 91 -5.37 5.91 -2.47
C GLN A 91 -3.92 6.15 -2.91
N TYR A 92 -3.31 7.29 -2.56
CA TYR A 92 -1.96 7.65 -3.01
C TYR A 92 -0.97 7.57 -1.85
N GLU A 93 0.27 7.19 -2.16
CA GLU A 93 1.34 7.10 -1.16
C GLU A 93 1.62 8.45 -0.48
N GLU A 94 1.52 9.53 -1.25
CA GLU A 94 1.73 10.89 -0.78
C GLU A 94 0.45 11.56 -0.26
N CYS A 95 -0.52 10.78 0.22
CA CYS A 95 -1.79 11.32 0.71
C CYS A 95 -1.61 12.46 1.73
N ASP A 96 -0.61 12.35 2.61
CA ASP A 96 -0.30 13.38 3.61
C ASP A 96 0.13 14.70 2.97
N VAL A 97 0.88 14.64 1.85
CA VAL A 97 1.30 15.81 1.08
C VAL A 97 0.09 16.48 0.44
N TYR A 98 -0.76 15.71 -0.21
CA TYR A 98 -1.96 16.24 -0.89
C TYR A 98 -2.96 16.83 0.09
N GLU A 99 -3.21 16.16 1.20
CA GLU A 99 -4.06 16.69 2.26
C GLU A 99 -3.49 17.98 2.85
N GLY A 100 -2.16 18.03 3.12
CA GLY A 100 -1.49 19.23 3.61
C GLY A 100 -1.61 20.42 2.65
N LEU A 101 -1.42 20.19 1.34
CA LEU A 101 -1.59 21.22 0.32
C LEU A 101 -3.04 21.70 0.24
N PHE A 102 -4.00 20.80 0.28
CA PHE A 102 -5.42 21.16 0.25
C PHE A 102 -5.82 22.00 1.48
N TRP A 103 -5.31 21.62 2.66
CA TRP A 103 -5.54 22.40 3.88
C TRP A 103 -4.89 23.79 3.84
N LEU A 104 -3.72 23.97 3.20
CA LEU A 104 -3.14 25.30 2.98
C LEU A 104 -4.03 26.17 2.09
N GLY A 105 -4.63 25.59 1.05
CA GLY A 105 -5.58 26.30 0.20
C GLY A 105 -6.87 26.69 0.93
N LEU A 106 -7.42 25.79 1.73
CA LEU A 106 -8.59 26.06 2.56
C LEU A 106 -8.30 27.12 3.64
N GLU A 107 -7.10 27.11 4.23
CA GLU A 107 -6.66 28.10 5.20
C GLU A 107 -6.74 29.51 4.63
N ASN A 108 -6.22 29.74 3.42
CA ASN A 108 -6.27 31.02 2.76
C ASN A 108 -7.71 31.54 2.56
N ALA A 109 -8.60 30.67 2.05
CA ALA A 109 -9.99 31.03 1.79
C ALA A 109 -10.74 31.38 3.07
N VAL A 110 -10.59 30.54 4.10
CA VAL A 110 -11.31 30.68 5.38
C VAL A 110 -10.80 31.85 6.17
N PHE A 111 -9.49 32.05 6.27
CA PHE A 111 -8.91 33.15 7.06
C PHE A 111 -9.47 34.50 6.62
N ALA A 112 -9.49 34.79 5.33
CA ALA A 112 -9.97 36.06 4.80
C ALA A 112 -11.49 36.25 5.05
N GLY A 113 -12.27 35.16 4.99
CA GLY A 113 -13.71 35.20 5.28
C GLY A 113 -14.03 35.38 6.77
N GLU A 114 -13.23 34.77 7.65
CA GLU A 114 -13.45 34.81 9.11
C GLU A 114 -12.94 36.10 9.78
N LEU A 115 -12.01 36.81 9.14
CA LEU A 115 -11.31 37.95 9.75
C LEU A 115 -12.26 39.05 10.22
N ALA A 116 -13.37 39.27 9.51
CA ALA A 116 -14.37 40.26 9.86
C ALA A 116 -15.16 39.91 11.15
N GLU A 117 -15.45 38.63 11.35
CA GLU A 117 -16.17 38.13 12.53
C GLU A 117 -15.25 37.86 13.72
N ARG A 118 -14.01 37.48 13.45
CA ARG A 118 -13.03 37.06 14.45
C ARG A 118 -11.67 37.72 14.24
N PRO A 119 -11.53 39.03 14.57
CA PRO A 119 -10.28 39.78 14.34
C PRO A 119 -9.04 39.15 15.00
N VAL A 120 -9.21 38.45 16.13
CA VAL A 120 -8.12 37.75 16.84
C VAL A 120 -7.42 36.69 15.98
N LEU A 121 -8.05 36.20 14.93
CA LEU A 121 -7.42 35.26 13.99
C LEU A 121 -6.19 35.85 13.30
N ALA A 122 -6.13 37.18 13.11
CA ALA A 122 -4.93 37.82 12.55
C ALA A 122 -3.70 37.63 13.43
N ASP A 123 -3.87 37.79 14.75
CA ASP A 123 -2.79 37.63 15.72
C ASP A 123 -2.41 36.14 15.88
N LEU A 124 -3.40 35.24 15.90
CA LEU A 124 -3.15 33.79 15.95
C LEU A 124 -2.42 33.31 14.70
N ARG A 125 -2.81 33.78 13.50
CA ARG A 125 -2.12 33.48 12.23
C ARG A 125 -0.67 33.90 12.25
N ARG A 126 -0.41 35.17 12.66
CA ARG A 126 0.96 35.70 12.76
C ARG A 126 1.78 34.92 13.78
N THR A 127 1.22 34.64 14.93
CA THR A 127 1.90 33.87 15.99
C THR A 127 2.26 32.48 15.51
N TYR A 128 1.33 31.79 14.84
CA TYR A 128 1.58 30.48 14.24
C TYR A 128 2.67 30.56 13.17
N ALA A 129 2.55 31.52 12.23
CA ALA A 129 3.52 31.71 11.15
C ALA A 129 4.93 32.01 11.70
N SER A 130 5.05 32.89 12.71
CA SER A 130 6.32 33.22 13.34
C SER A 130 6.96 32.01 14.01
N ARG A 131 6.17 31.25 14.77
CA ARG A 131 6.62 29.99 15.40
C ARG A 131 7.09 28.99 14.36
N TYR A 132 6.30 28.77 13.30
CA TYR A 132 6.62 27.82 12.24
C TYR A 132 7.91 28.19 11.51
N VAL A 133 8.08 29.46 11.15
CA VAL A 133 9.30 29.96 10.48
C VAL A 133 10.52 29.81 11.39
N GLN A 134 10.41 30.15 12.68
CA GLN A 134 11.50 29.99 13.65
C GLN A 134 11.91 28.52 13.83
N GLU A 135 10.97 27.59 13.92
CA GLU A 135 11.24 26.16 14.08
C GLU A 135 11.99 25.57 12.86
N HIS A 136 11.88 26.21 11.70
CA HIS A 136 12.54 25.80 10.46
C HIS A 136 13.72 26.70 10.05
N ALA A 137 14.03 27.74 10.82
CA ALA A 137 15.09 28.71 10.48
C ALA A 137 16.49 28.07 10.42
N ASP A 138 16.77 27.10 11.29
CA ASP A 138 18.08 26.45 11.38
C ASP A 138 18.25 25.27 10.38
N ARG A 139 17.21 24.94 9.62
CA ARG A 139 17.27 23.86 8.63
C ARG A 139 17.51 24.43 7.24
N PRO A 140 18.54 23.95 6.50
CA PRO A 140 18.69 24.29 5.09
C PRO A 140 17.39 23.96 4.32
N THR A 141 16.93 24.87 3.48
CA THR A 141 15.69 24.68 2.68
C THR A 141 15.72 23.40 1.84
N ASN A 142 16.91 22.94 1.44
CA ASN A 142 17.12 21.71 0.69
C ASN A 142 16.90 20.43 1.51
N ASP A 143 16.94 20.51 2.84
CA ASP A 143 16.71 19.36 3.73
C ASP A 143 15.23 19.18 4.05
N LEU A 144 14.39 20.17 3.70
CA LEU A 144 12.94 20.06 3.83
C LEU A 144 12.38 19.27 2.66
N ASP A 145 11.39 18.44 2.95
CA ASP A 145 10.60 17.80 1.90
C ASP A 145 9.75 18.83 1.12
N PHE A 146 9.09 18.36 0.08
CA PHE A 146 8.34 19.24 -0.82
C PHE A 146 7.24 20.03 -0.11
N ILE A 147 6.43 19.37 0.75
CA ILE A 147 5.37 20.05 1.49
C ILE A 147 5.95 21.00 2.54
N GLY A 148 7.03 20.62 3.20
CA GLY A 148 7.72 21.47 4.17
C GLY A 148 8.22 22.78 3.56
N ARG A 149 8.79 22.72 2.34
CA ARG A 149 9.21 23.94 1.62
C ARG A 149 8.04 24.83 1.24
N LEU A 150 6.95 24.26 0.70
CA LEU A 150 5.76 25.04 0.32
C LEU A 150 5.08 25.65 1.54
N SER A 151 4.97 24.88 2.63
CA SER A 151 4.40 25.38 3.88
C SER A 151 5.27 26.47 4.51
N LEU A 152 6.59 26.30 4.52
CA LEU A 152 7.51 27.35 4.99
C LEU A 152 7.34 28.63 4.18
N ALA A 153 7.27 28.51 2.86
CA ALA A 153 7.07 29.64 1.97
C ALA A 153 5.69 30.30 2.16
N HIS A 154 4.64 29.51 2.37
CA HIS A 154 3.31 30.03 2.70
C HIS A 154 3.36 30.89 3.97
N TRP A 155 3.98 30.39 5.05
CA TRP A 155 4.08 31.15 6.30
C TRP A 155 5.05 32.32 6.20
N GLN A 156 6.12 32.23 5.40
CA GLN A 156 6.97 33.36 5.07
C GLN A 156 6.19 34.46 4.32
N ARG A 157 5.32 34.08 3.37
CA ARG A 157 4.43 35.02 2.65
C ARG A 157 3.47 35.70 3.61
N VAL A 158 2.88 35.00 4.57
CA VAL A 158 2.02 35.57 5.62
C VAL A 158 2.75 36.63 6.46
N LEU A 159 4.05 36.42 6.70
CA LEU A 159 4.89 37.36 7.45
C LEU A 159 5.51 38.48 6.57
N GLY A 160 5.29 38.46 5.26
CA GLY A 160 5.89 39.41 4.32
C GLY A 160 7.40 39.22 4.11
N LEU A 161 7.91 38.01 4.35
CA LEU A 161 9.32 37.65 4.15
C LEU A 161 9.59 37.21 2.71
N GLN A 162 10.87 37.28 2.28
CA GLN A 162 11.28 36.78 0.97
C GLN A 162 11.16 35.27 0.88
N LEU A 163 10.65 34.78 -0.27
CA LEU A 163 10.47 33.36 -0.53
C LEU A 163 11.72 32.77 -1.18
N SER A 164 12.13 31.58 -0.71
CA SER A 164 13.20 30.78 -1.30
C SER A 164 12.65 29.59 -2.04
N LEU A 165 11.89 29.82 -3.12
CA LEU A 165 11.24 28.80 -3.93
C LEU A 165 11.68 28.90 -5.41
N SER A 166 11.59 27.77 -6.11
CA SER A 166 11.68 27.74 -7.57
C SER A 166 10.46 28.44 -8.21
N LYS A 167 10.59 28.89 -9.45
CA LYS A 167 9.47 29.51 -10.19
C LYS A 167 8.25 28.62 -10.25
N THR A 168 8.44 27.32 -10.40
CA THR A 168 7.37 26.32 -10.45
C THR A 168 6.65 26.18 -9.12
N GLU A 169 7.40 26.15 -8.00
CA GLU A 169 6.83 26.08 -6.65
C GLU A 169 6.05 27.36 -6.29
N VAL A 170 6.51 28.52 -6.75
CA VAL A 170 5.74 29.78 -6.58
C VAL A 170 4.41 29.72 -7.31
N LEU A 171 4.40 29.26 -8.58
CA LEU A 171 3.15 29.10 -9.35
C LEU A 171 2.18 28.12 -8.67
N LEU A 172 2.67 27.04 -8.09
CA LEU A 172 1.83 26.10 -7.34
C LEU A 172 1.27 26.75 -6.06
N LEU A 173 2.10 27.50 -5.33
CA LEU A 173 1.66 28.20 -4.13
C LEU A 173 0.59 29.25 -4.46
N ASP A 174 0.75 29.96 -5.58
CA ASP A 174 -0.26 30.93 -6.07
C ASP A 174 -1.57 30.21 -6.48
N ALA A 175 -1.47 29.05 -7.08
CA ALA A 175 -2.64 28.25 -7.44
C ALA A 175 -3.40 27.66 -6.23
N LEU A 176 -2.72 27.50 -5.09
CA LEU A 176 -3.32 27.08 -3.82
C LEU A 176 -4.03 28.21 -3.06
N GLU A 177 -3.88 29.45 -3.48
CA GLU A 177 -4.60 30.59 -2.87
C GLU A 177 -6.07 30.60 -3.31
N PHE A 178 -6.91 29.78 -2.66
CA PHE A 178 -8.37 29.82 -2.90
C PHE A 178 -8.95 31.15 -2.38
N SER A 179 -9.93 31.67 -3.12
CA SER A 179 -10.57 32.94 -2.79
C SER A 179 -11.66 32.76 -1.73
N PRO A 180 -11.80 33.69 -0.78
CA PRO A 180 -12.92 33.69 0.16
C PRO A 180 -14.28 33.86 -0.52
N ALA A 181 -14.32 34.31 -1.78
CA ALA A 181 -15.54 34.40 -2.58
C ALA A 181 -15.92 33.07 -3.28
N ASP A 182 -15.05 32.07 -3.23
CA ASP A 182 -15.33 30.76 -3.83
C ASP A 182 -16.33 29.99 -2.98
N ASP A 183 -17.38 29.48 -3.58
CA ASP A 183 -18.28 28.52 -2.96
C ASP A 183 -17.62 27.12 -2.92
N THR A 184 -18.28 26.17 -2.26
CA THR A 184 -17.77 24.80 -2.11
C THR A 184 -17.50 24.14 -3.47
N ASP A 185 -18.39 24.32 -4.44
CA ASP A 185 -18.26 23.69 -5.75
C ASP A 185 -17.11 24.31 -6.56
N ALA A 186 -16.87 25.63 -6.41
CA ALA A 186 -15.73 26.30 -7.02
C ALA A 186 -14.40 25.81 -6.42
N ILE A 187 -14.30 25.69 -5.09
CA ILE A 187 -13.12 25.14 -4.42
C ILE A 187 -12.85 23.70 -4.86
N VAL A 188 -13.90 22.86 -4.90
CA VAL A 188 -13.79 21.46 -5.37
C VAL A 188 -13.26 21.39 -6.79
N LYS A 189 -13.80 22.21 -7.70
CA LYS A 189 -13.35 22.25 -9.11
C LYS A 189 -11.91 22.76 -9.25
N LYS A 190 -11.56 23.84 -8.53
CA LYS A 190 -10.21 24.40 -8.54
C LYS A 190 -9.20 23.39 -7.98
N ALA A 191 -9.51 22.77 -6.84
CA ALA A 191 -8.66 21.74 -6.25
C ALA A 191 -8.48 20.55 -7.19
N ALA A 192 -9.56 20.02 -7.75
CA ALA A 192 -9.50 18.91 -8.70
C ALA A 192 -8.65 19.24 -9.94
N ALA A 193 -8.82 20.43 -10.51
CA ALA A 193 -8.01 20.88 -11.64
C ALA A 193 -6.53 21.06 -11.28
N LEU A 194 -6.24 21.64 -10.10
CA LEU A 194 -4.90 21.81 -9.58
C LEU A 194 -4.20 20.46 -9.37
N PHE A 195 -4.84 19.55 -8.64
CA PHE A 195 -4.26 18.25 -8.34
C PHE A 195 -4.09 17.40 -9.61
N LEU A 196 -4.99 17.52 -10.58
CA LEU A 196 -4.80 16.89 -11.88
C LEU A 196 -3.62 17.49 -12.65
N GLN A 197 -3.53 18.82 -12.73
CA GLN A 197 -2.50 19.50 -13.51
C GLN A 197 -1.09 19.29 -12.94
N TRP A 198 -0.94 19.36 -11.61
CA TRP A 198 0.37 19.35 -10.96
C TRP A 198 0.83 17.95 -10.54
N PHE A 199 -0.10 17.08 -10.17
CA PHE A 199 0.20 15.80 -9.57
C PHE A 199 -0.36 14.62 -10.36
N HIS A 200 -1.18 14.88 -11.38
CA HIS A 200 -1.88 13.85 -12.19
C HIS A 200 -2.72 12.88 -11.35
N ILE A 201 -3.30 13.37 -10.27
CA ILE A 201 -4.22 12.63 -9.39
C ILE A 201 -5.64 13.17 -9.51
N LEU A 202 -6.62 12.45 -8.93
CA LEU A 202 -8.06 12.72 -9.06
C LEU A 202 -8.60 12.55 -10.49
N ALA A 203 -7.95 11.71 -11.28
CA ALA A 203 -8.40 11.38 -12.62
C ALA A 203 -9.28 10.13 -12.62
N GLU A 204 -10.44 10.19 -13.25
CA GLU A 204 -11.28 9.04 -13.55
C GLU A 204 -11.56 8.92 -15.04
N GLU A 205 -11.79 7.68 -15.52
CA GLU A 205 -12.13 7.42 -16.92
C GLU A 205 -13.53 7.95 -17.28
N LYS A 206 -13.67 8.63 -18.43
CA LYS A 206 -14.97 9.03 -18.99
C LYS A 206 -15.81 7.81 -19.36
N LYS A 207 -16.81 7.45 -18.54
CA LYS A 207 -17.82 6.46 -18.93
C LYS A 207 -18.79 7.08 -19.94
N GLN A 208 -19.00 6.41 -21.08
CA GLN A 208 -20.10 6.74 -21.98
C GLN A 208 -21.44 6.50 -21.25
N ARG A 209 -22.19 7.56 -20.98
CA ARG A 209 -23.48 7.48 -20.32
C ARG A 209 -24.50 6.72 -21.18
N LYS A 210 -24.99 5.58 -20.68
CA LYS A 210 -26.35 5.14 -20.97
C LYS A 210 -27.26 5.84 -19.94
N LEU A 211 -28.19 6.65 -20.42
CA LEU A 211 -29.22 7.29 -19.59
C LEU A 211 -30.10 6.19 -18.98
N SER A 212 -30.08 6.08 -17.65
CA SER A 212 -31.14 5.43 -16.91
C SER A 212 -31.58 6.36 -15.79
N LEU A 213 -32.84 6.77 -15.84
CA LEU A 213 -33.53 7.51 -14.77
C LEU A 213 -33.94 6.52 -13.68
N SER A 214 -33.50 6.71 -12.45
CA SER A 214 -34.09 6.04 -11.28
C SER A 214 -34.09 6.95 -10.07
N PHE A 215 -35.24 6.99 -9.37
CA PHE A 215 -35.55 7.75 -8.17
C PHE A 215 -35.13 6.96 -6.90
N PRO A 216 -34.88 7.65 -5.74
CA PRO A 216 -34.39 7.00 -4.54
C PRO A 216 -35.50 6.48 -3.62
N PRO A 217 -35.28 5.48 -2.79
CA PRO A 217 -36.09 5.17 -1.63
C PRO A 217 -35.45 5.54 -0.28
N PHE A 218 -36.26 5.96 0.65
CA PHE A 218 -35.98 6.30 2.05
C PHE A 218 -35.63 5.07 2.92
N GLY A 219 -34.77 5.24 3.92
CA GLY A 219 -34.62 4.24 5.00
C GLY A 219 -33.51 4.55 6.02
N ASN A 220 -33.89 4.77 7.25
CA ASN A 220 -33.08 4.99 8.46
C ASN A 220 -32.31 3.76 8.88
N HIS A 221 -31.00 3.84 9.20
CA HIS A 221 -30.37 2.97 10.20
C HIS A 221 -29.09 3.53 10.88
N ASN A 222 -29.00 3.23 12.16
CA ASN A 222 -28.08 3.59 13.23
C ASN A 222 -26.56 3.63 12.93
N VAL A 223 -25.96 4.74 13.37
CA VAL A 223 -24.52 5.03 13.33
C VAL A 223 -23.80 4.36 14.51
N LYS A 224 -22.77 3.55 14.24
CA LYS A 224 -21.77 3.14 15.22
C LYS A 224 -20.58 4.10 15.18
N LYS A 225 -20.19 4.58 16.38
CA LYS A 225 -19.09 5.53 16.60
C LYS A 225 -17.76 5.01 16.03
N LEU A 226 -17.11 5.81 15.18
CA LEU A 226 -15.71 5.67 14.79
C LEU A 226 -14.83 6.56 15.66
N SER A 227 -13.68 6.03 16.05
CA SER A 227 -12.62 6.77 16.75
C SER A 227 -11.98 7.77 15.78
N GLY A 228 -12.01 9.06 16.15
CA GLY A 228 -11.46 10.15 15.33
C GLY A 228 -9.95 10.01 15.11
N ARG A 229 -9.49 10.32 13.90
CA ARG A 229 -8.08 10.36 13.53
C ARG A 229 -7.40 11.57 14.18
N TYR A 230 -6.31 11.34 14.89
CA TYR A 230 -5.49 12.41 15.43
C TYR A 230 -4.35 12.70 14.45
N ARG A 231 -4.32 13.91 13.88
CA ARG A 231 -3.17 14.38 13.10
C ARG A 231 -2.48 15.53 13.82
N LYS A 232 -1.18 15.45 13.90
CA LYS A 232 -0.35 16.57 14.30
C LYS A 232 -0.19 17.48 13.10
N PHE A 233 -0.88 18.60 13.09
CA PHE A 233 -0.57 19.73 12.22
C PHE A 233 0.63 20.52 12.79
N GLY A 234 1.69 19.86 13.05
CA GLY A 234 2.99 20.47 13.02
C GLY A 234 3.60 19.87 11.77
N ILE A 235 3.69 20.65 10.73
CA ILE A 235 4.26 20.23 9.46
C ILE A 235 5.75 19.99 9.67
N GLY A 236 6.03 18.92 10.33
CA GLY A 236 7.29 18.24 10.44
C GLY A 236 6.92 16.79 10.39
N PHE A 237 7.06 16.17 9.25
CA PHE A 237 6.94 14.73 9.12
C PHE A 237 8.05 14.09 9.94
N ALA A 238 7.78 13.88 11.23
CA ALA A 238 8.52 12.89 12.00
C ALA A 238 7.93 11.53 11.63
N ASP A 239 8.79 10.65 11.17
CA ASP A 239 8.50 9.23 10.95
C ASP A 239 7.76 8.66 12.17
N HIS A 240 6.47 8.37 12.01
CA HIS A 240 5.72 7.63 13.00
C HIS A 240 5.01 6.44 12.36
N PRO A 241 5.35 5.24 12.84
CA PRO A 241 4.74 3.99 12.41
C PRO A 241 3.54 3.65 13.30
N GLU A 242 2.44 4.34 13.15
CA GLU A 242 1.15 3.82 13.64
C GLU A 242 0.08 4.14 12.63
N ASN A 243 0.05 3.30 11.60
CA ASN A 243 -1.08 3.20 10.70
C ASN A 243 -2.23 2.52 11.43
N ILE A 244 -3.14 3.30 11.98
CA ILE A 244 -4.46 2.80 12.28
C ILE A 244 -5.27 2.90 10.98
N TYR A 245 -5.05 1.95 10.08
CA TYR A 245 -5.99 1.63 9.01
C TYR A 245 -7.11 0.78 9.60
N GLY A 246 -8.19 1.41 9.98
CA GLY A 246 -9.36 0.72 10.48
C GLY A 246 -10.47 1.70 10.76
N GLY A 247 -11.29 1.98 9.78
CA GLY A 247 -12.47 2.77 10.00
C GLY A 247 -13.14 3.17 8.70
N ALA A 248 -13.99 2.28 8.18
CA ALA A 248 -14.98 2.69 7.21
C ALA A 248 -15.81 3.81 7.79
N SER A 249 -15.69 5.02 7.26
CA SER A 249 -16.64 6.08 7.50
C SER A 249 -17.93 5.70 6.78
N SER A 250 -19.00 5.49 7.53
CA SER A 250 -20.33 5.49 6.97
C SER A 250 -20.64 6.91 6.49
N ALA A 251 -20.30 7.20 5.24
CA ALA A 251 -20.83 8.36 4.56
C ALA A 251 -22.34 8.17 4.42
N GLN A 252 -23.10 8.91 5.19
CA GLN A 252 -24.51 9.10 4.92
C GLN A 252 -24.68 9.86 3.61
N ASP A 253 -25.34 9.23 2.67
CA ASP A 253 -26.09 9.76 1.54
C ASP A 253 -25.68 11.12 0.97
N GLY A 254 -24.81 11.06 -0.01
CA GLY A 254 -24.47 12.14 -0.91
C GLY A 254 -23.27 11.73 -1.73
N HIS A 255 -23.43 10.86 -2.73
CA HIS A 255 -22.36 10.54 -3.65
C HIS A 255 -21.93 11.76 -4.46
N TYR A 256 -21.03 12.55 -3.90
CA TYR A 256 -20.31 13.57 -4.66
C TYR A 256 -19.10 12.90 -5.33
N GLU A 257 -19.31 12.40 -6.54
CA GLU A 257 -18.19 11.96 -7.38
C GLU A 257 -17.53 13.21 -7.99
N ILE A 258 -16.32 13.51 -7.53
CA ILE A 258 -15.49 14.55 -8.13
C ILE A 258 -14.91 13.96 -9.42
N LYS A 259 -15.46 14.38 -10.56
CA LYS A 259 -15.04 13.87 -11.88
C LYS A 259 -14.20 14.92 -12.59
N THR A 260 -12.89 14.77 -12.49
CA THR A 260 -11.98 15.29 -13.52
C THR A 260 -11.80 14.20 -14.55
N THR A 261 -12.27 14.43 -15.77
CA THR A 261 -12.31 13.38 -16.78
C THR A 261 -11.04 13.42 -17.64
N LEU A 262 -10.13 12.48 -17.38
CA LEU A 262 -9.15 12.07 -18.38
C LEU A 262 -9.79 11.06 -19.33
N SER A 263 -9.34 11.06 -20.60
CA SER A 263 -9.68 9.97 -21.50
C SER A 263 -8.96 8.69 -21.05
N ALA A 264 -9.49 7.52 -21.37
CA ALA A 264 -8.84 6.23 -21.10
C ALA A 264 -7.39 6.19 -21.61
N GLN A 265 -7.15 6.86 -22.72
CA GLN A 265 -5.83 6.94 -23.36
C GLN A 265 -4.84 7.79 -22.55
N GLU A 266 -5.27 8.92 -22.02
CA GLU A 266 -4.45 9.80 -21.17
C GLU A 266 -4.14 9.13 -19.82
N LEU A 267 -5.13 8.47 -19.21
CA LEU A 267 -4.93 7.74 -17.95
C LEU A 267 -3.93 6.59 -18.13
N ARG A 268 -4.05 5.84 -19.23
CA ARG A 268 -3.09 4.78 -19.55
C ARG A 268 -1.70 5.33 -19.79
N SER A 269 -1.56 6.41 -20.56
CA SER A 269 -0.27 7.07 -20.79
C SER A 269 0.37 7.53 -19.48
N PHE A 270 -0.44 8.07 -18.57
CA PHE A 270 0.03 8.43 -17.22
C PHE A 270 0.54 7.21 -16.44
N MET A 271 -0.20 6.10 -16.43
CA MET A 271 0.23 4.87 -15.76
C MET A 271 1.53 4.31 -16.35
N GLU A 272 1.65 4.30 -17.68
CA GLU A 272 2.88 3.86 -18.37
C GLU A 272 4.07 4.79 -18.10
N THR A 273 3.84 6.09 -17.92
CA THR A 273 4.88 7.06 -17.56
C THR A 273 5.36 6.82 -16.12
N LYS A 274 4.44 6.55 -15.19
CA LYS A 274 4.73 6.35 -13.77
C LYS A 274 5.37 4.98 -13.50
N TYR A 275 4.81 3.90 -14.02
CA TYR A 275 5.21 2.53 -13.69
C TYR A 275 6.07 1.85 -14.75
N GLY A 276 6.10 2.39 -15.95
CA GLY A 276 6.82 1.83 -17.10
C GLY A 276 5.86 1.33 -18.18
N LYS A 277 6.40 1.19 -19.39
CA LYS A 277 5.63 0.76 -20.57
C LYS A 277 4.99 -0.61 -20.35
N SER A 278 3.80 -0.80 -20.92
CA SER A 278 3.15 -2.10 -20.96
C SER A 278 3.99 -3.11 -21.75
N MET A 279 4.16 -4.33 -21.21
CA MET A 279 4.81 -5.43 -21.92
C MET A 279 3.97 -5.99 -23.08
N PHE A 280 2.66 -5.79 -23.02
CA PHE A 280 1.73 -6.25 -24.06
C PHE A 280 1.29 -5.09 -24.97
N PRO A 281 1.10 -5.35 -26.28
CA PRO A 281 0.56 -4.35 -27.19
C PRO A 281 -0.90 -4.00 -26.83
N PRO A 282 -1.40 -2.79 -27.19
CA PRO A 282 -2.72 -2.30 -26.77
C PRO A 282 -3.89 -3.23 -27.09
N ARG A 283 -3.86 -3.94 -28.21
CA ARG A 283 -4.90 -4.90 -28.59
C ARG A 283 -4.96 -6.07 -27.61
N GLN A 284 -3.81 -6.63 -27.29
CA GLN A 284 -3.70 -7.76 -26.36
C GLN A 284 -4.11 -7.36 -24.95
N VAL A 285 -3.74 -6.14 -24.50
CA VAL A 285 -4.20 -5.62 -23.20
C VAL A 285 -5.72 -5.53 -23.15
N SER A 286 -6.37 -5.01 -24.21
CA SER A 286 -7.83 -4.94 -24.26
C SER A 286 -8.51 -6.31 -24.22
N GLU A 287 -7.90 -7.34 -24.81
CA GLU A 287 -8.37 -8.72 -24.74
C GLU A 287 -8.20 -9.29 -23.32
N LEU A 288 -7.04 -9.04 -22.69
CA LEU A 288 -6.75 -9.44 -21.32
C LEU A 288 -7.72 -8.79 -20.33
N GLU A 289 -7.93 -7.48 -20.42
CA GLU A 289 -8.87 -6.77 -19.56
C GLU A 289 -10.29 -7.31 -19.74
N ARG A 290 -10.73 -7.59 -20.96
CA ARG A 290 -12.04 -8.16 -21.21
C ARG A 290 -12.21 -9.55 -20.59
N SER A 291 -11.15 -10.35 -20.51
CA SER A 291 -11.18 -11.69 -19.94
C SER A 291 -10.99 -11.71 -18.41
N LEU A 292 -10.10 -10.84 -17.90
CA LEU A 292 -9.70 -10.86 -16.49
C LEU A 292 -10.49 -9.84 -15.64
N CYS A 293 -10.83 -8.68 -16.17
CA CYS A 293 -11.56 -7.64 -15.44
C CYS A 293 -13.07 -7.88 -15.47
N THR A 294 -13.51 -9.01 -14.91
CA THR A 294 -14.91 -9.46 -14.88
C THR A 294 -15.39 -9.73 -13.45
N GLY A 295 -16.70 -9.72 -13.23
CA GLY A 295 -17.29 -9.96 -11.90
C GLY A 295 -16.89 -8.86 -10.90
N SER A 296 -16.25 -9.23 -9.79
CA SER A 296 -15.77 -8.28 -8.76
C SER A 296 -14.74 -7.27 -9.29
N HIS A 297 -14.17 -7.51 -10.46
CA HIS A 297 -13.14 -6.64 -11.06
C HIS A 297 -13.67 -5.85 -12.25
N GLN A 298 -14.97 -5.72 -12.39
CA GLN A 298 -15.58 -4.89 -13.41
C GLN A 298 -15.10 -3.43 -13.28
N ASN A 299 -14.77 -2.77 -14.39
CA ASN A 299 -14.22 -1.42 -14.46
C ASN A 299 -12.79 -1.26 -13.87
N CYS A 300 -12.07 -2.35 -13.66
CA CYS A 300 -10.65 -2.32 -13.39
C CYS A 300 -9.86 -2.47 -14.70
N HIS A 301 -8.61 -2.04 -14.67
CA HIS A 301 -7.65 -2.14 -15.76
C HIS A 301 -6.40 -2.91 -15.30
N LEU A 302 -5.60 -3.38 -16.24
CA LEU A 302 -4.36 -4.12 -15.97
C LEU A 302 -3.18 -3.45 -16.68
N LEU A 303 -2.08 -3.33 -15.95
CA LEU A 303 -0.79 -2.93 -16.50
C LEU A 303 0.28 -3.97 -16.12
N PHE A 304 0.77 -4.71 -17.09
CA PHE A 304 1.93 -5.58 -16.93
C PHE A 304 3.17 -4.85 -17.45
N THR A 305 4.21 -4.72 -16.63
CA THR A 305 5.39 -3.94 -16.99
C THR A 305 6.69 -4.50 -16.42
N TYR A 306 7.80 -4.34 -17.13
CA TYR A 306 9.14 -4.55 -16.59
C TYR A 306 9.71 -3.31 -15.89
N GLY A 307 8.94 -2.23 -15.77
CA GLY A 307 9.38 -1.00 -15.14
C GLY A 307 10.27 -0.11 -16.00
N GLU A 308 10.30 -0.33 -17.31
CA GLU A 308 11.06 0.51 -18.25
C GLU A 308 10.39 1.88 -18.41
N ARG A 309 11.00 2.90 -17.82
CA ARG A 309 10.50 4.28 -17.83
C ARG A 309 11.31 5.15 -18.77
N LEU A 310 10.72 6.27 -19.20
CA LEU A 310 11.42 7.31 -19.95
C LEU A 310 12.60 7.87 -19.12
N PRO A 311 13.72 8.25 -19.76
CA PRO A 311 14.86 8.86 -19.09
C PRO A 311 14.47 10.08 -18.27
N ALA A 312 15.11 10.27 -17.11
CA ALA A 312 14.79 11.36 -16.17
C ALA A 312 14.86 12.77 -16.79
N GLY A 313 15.70 12.99 -17.79
CA GLY A 313 15.82 14.25 -18.50
C GLY A 313 14.64 14.64 -19.41
N GLN A 314 13.69 13.73 -19.63
CA GLN A 314 12.47 13.98 -20.41
C GLN A 314 11.23 14.19 -19.52
N VAL A 315 11.41 14.17 -18.20
CA VAL A 315 10.35 14.39 -17.23
C VAL A 315 10.02 15.87 -17.15
N GLN A 316 8.84 16.24 -17.61
CA GLN A 316 8.38 17.65 -17.65
C GLN A 316 7.82 18.14 -16.32
N ASN A 317 7.58 17.25 -15.34
CA ASN A 317 6.91 17.57 -14.09
C ASN A 317 7.88 17.46 -12.90
N ALA A 318 8.03 18.55 -12.14
CA ALA A 318 8.90 18.60 -10.96
C ALA A 318 8.49 17.58 -9.86
N PHE A 319 7.19 17.29 -9.75
CA PHE A 319 6.67 16.32 -8.79
C PHE A 319 7.05 14.87 -9.19
N GLU A 320 6.98 14.53 -10.48
CA GLU A 320 7.42 13.22 -10.95
C GLU A 320 8.93 13.02 -10.72
N ALA A 321 9.72 14.08 -10.90
CA ALA A 321 11.15 14.07 -10.58
C ALA A 321 11.39 13.78 -9.08
N LEU A 322 10.60 14.40 -8.20
CA LEU A 322 10.65 14.18 -6.76
C LEU A 322 10.23 12.76 -6.36
N SER A 323 9.13 12.25 -6.95
CA SER A 323 8.67 10.87 -6.71
C SER A 323 9.75 9.87 -7.12
N ARG A 324 10.36 10.04 -8.29
CA ARG A 324 11.50 9.22 -8.74
C ARG A 324 12.72 9.31 -7.81
N GLN A 325 12.98 10.49 -7.25
CA GLN A 325 14.07 10.66 -6.27
C GLN A 325 13.78 9.90 -4.97
N LYS A 326 12.54 9.95 -4.47
CA LYS A 326 12.10 9.16 -3.29
C LYS A 326 12.21 7.67 -3.54
N GLU A 327 11.69 7.19 -4.68
CA GLU A 327 11.82 5.79 -5.09
C GLU A 327 13.30 5.35 -5.17
N ALA A 328 14.16 6.16 -5.79
CA ALA A 328 15.59 5.87 -5.86
C ALA A 328 16.27 5.85 -4.47
N ALA A 329 15.79 6.70 -3.55
CA ALA A 329 16.26 6.69 -2.16
C ALA A 329 15.81 5.39 -1.45
N GLN A 330 14.57 4.94 -1.67
CA GLN A 330 14.07 3.67 -1.11
C GLN A 330 14.84 2.46 -1.67
N VAL A 331 15.08 2.43 -2.96
CA VAL A 331 15.93 1.38 -3.59
C VAL A 331 17.32 1.31 -2.96
N ARG A 332 17.93 2.48 -2.67
CA ARG A 332 19.21 2.52 -1.95
C ARG A 332 19.08 1.94 -0.53
N LYS A 333 18.01 2.27 0.21
CA LYS A 333 17.73 1.72 1.54
C LYS A 333 17.55 0.20 1.49
N ASN A 334 16.80 -0.33 0.52
CA ASN A 334 16.61 -1.78 0.34
C ASN A 334 17.96 -2.50 0.17
N ARG A 335 18.81 -1.99 -0.73
CA ARG A 335 20.14 -2.54 -0.98
C ARG A 335 21.05 -2.43 0.24
N GLN A 336 21.02 -1.29 0.93
CA GLN A 336 21.80 -1.07 2.15
C GLN A 336 21.37 -2.02 3.26
N TYR A 337 20.08 -2.17 3.50
CA TYR A 337 19.54 -3.11 4.49
C TYR A 337 20.00 -4.54 4.24
N TYR A 338 20.00 -5.00 2.97
CA TYR A 338 20.54 -6.31 2.62
C TYR A 338 22.02 -6.43 2.92
N GLN A 339 22.81 -5.41 2.61
CA GLN A 339 24.27 -5.39 2.85
C GLN A 339 24.61 -5.39 4.35
N ASP A 340 23.92 -4.58 5.13
CA ASP A 340 24.12 -4.49 6.58
C ASP A 340 23.85 -5.83 7.28
N ASN A 341 23.01 -6.66 6.68
CA ASN A 341 22.66 -8.00 7.18
C ASN A 341 23.23 -9.14 6.32
N ILE A 342 24.29 -8.89 5.54
CA ILE A 342 24.78 -9.81 4.49
C ILE A 342 25.11 -11.21 5.00
N VAL A 343 25.73 -11.34 6.18
CA VAL A 343 26.10 -12.64 6.76
C VAL A 343 24.84 -13.45 7.07
N ARG A 344 23.89 -12.85 7.78
CA ARG A 344 22.60 -13.48 8.11
C ARG A 344 21.84 -13.88 6.85
N ASN A 345 21.79 -13.00 5.86
CA ASN A 345 21.06 -13.23 4.62
C ASN A 345 21.69 -14.37 3.80
N ARG A 346 23.03 -14.46 3.73
CA ARG A 346 23.73 -15.57 3.09
C ARG A 346 23.48 -16.92 3.77
N VAL A 347 23.45 -16.92 5.10
CA VAL A 347 23.09 -18.12 5.88
C VAL A 347 21.66 -18.55 5.57
N ALA A 348 20.71 -17.59 5.53
CA ALA A 348 19.31 -17.87 5.19
C ALA A 348 19.18 -18.45 3.76
N VAL A 349 19.85 -17.87 2.76
CA VAL A 349 19.88 -18.40 1.38
C VAL A 349 20.45 -19.83 1.37
N SER A 350 21.57 -20.06 2.03
CA SER A 350 22.21 -21.39 2.06
C SER A 350 21.30 -22.44 2.72
N LYS A 351 20.69 -22.10 3.85
CA LYS A 351 19.77 -22.96 4.60
C LYS A 351 18.52 -23.28 3.78
N LEU A 352 17.89 -22.26 3.19
CA LEU A 352 16.69 -22.44 2.36
C LEU A 352 16.98 -23.28 1.11
N SER A 353 18.10 -23.01 0.42
CA SER A 353 18.55 -23.83 -0.72
C SER A 353 18.79 -25.29 -0.32
N GLY A 354 19.36 -25.52 0.86
CA GLY A 354 19.55 -26.86 1.40
C GLY A 354 18.21 -27.57 1.66
N ASN A 355 17.26 -26.88 2.28
CA ASN A 355 15.94 -27.42 2.55
C ASN A 355 15.17 -27.77 1.25
N ILE A 356 15.19 -26.88 0.27
CA ILE A 356 14.54 -27.10 -1.04
C ILE A 356 15.20 -28.28 -1.76
N ARG A 357 16.54 -28.30 -1.82
CA ARG A 357 17.29 -29.39 -2.49
C ARG A 357 17.00 -30.75 -1.86
N ASN A 358 16.99 -30.82 -0.53
CA ASN A 358 16.67 -32.05 0.18
C ASN A 358 15.23 -32.51 -0.13
N SER A 359 14.28 -31.58 -0.20
CA SER A 359 12.89 -31.90 -0.54
C SER A 359 12.77 -32.47 -1.96
N VAL A 360 13.41 -31.82 -2.94
CA VAL A 360 13.45 -32.29 -4.34
C VAL A 360 14.13 -33.66 -4.43
N LEU A 361 15.29 -33.85 -3.78
CA LEU A 361 16.01 -35.11 -3.79
C LEU A 361 15.22 -36.26 -3.15
N MET A 362 14.44 -35.98 -2.09
CA MET A 362 13.58 -37.00 -1.47
C MET A 362 12.46 -37.47 -2.41
N HIS A 363 11.94 -36.61 -3.27
CA HIS A 363 10.94 -36.95 -4.26
C HIS A 363 11.50 -37.65 -5.50
N LEU A 364 12.79 -37.43 -5.84
CA LEU A 364 13.48 -38.11 -6.93
C LEU A 364 13.98 -39.51 -6.52
N GLN A 365 13.93 -39.89 -5.24
CA GLN A 365 14.29 -41.24 -4.83
C GLN A 365 13.21 -42.23 -5.29
N PRO A 366 13.62 -43.31 -6.01
CA PRO A 366 12.68 -44.30 -6.46
C PRO A 366 11.96 -44.91 -5.27
N SER A 367 10.63 -44.88 -5.26
CA SER A 367 9.84 -45.61 -4.31
C SER A 367 9.80 -47.08 -4.69
N LEU A 368 10.12 -47.97 -3.74
CA LEU A 368 10.02 -49.39 -3.94
C LEU A 368 8.58 -49.82 -3.70
N ILE A 369 7.82 -50.01 -4.77
CA ILE A 369 6.44 -50.55 -4.71
C ILE A 369 6.43 -52.07 -4.87
N ARG A 370 5.45 -52.73 -4.25
CA ARG A 370 5.23 -54.16 -4.48
C ARG A 370 4.67 -54.34 -5.88
N ALA A 371 5.26 -55.27 -6.63
CA ALA A 371 4.89 -55.56 -7.99
C ALA A 371 4.99 -57.10 -8.25
N ASN A 372 4.47 -57.52 -9.36
CA ASN A 372 4.57 -58.91 -9.83
C ASN A 372 5.91 -59.18 -10.56
N SER A 373 6.76 -58.19 -10.71
CA SER A 373 8.08 -58.28 -11.36
C SER A 373 9.06 -57.29 -10.76
N GLY A 374 10.40 -57.59 -10.77
CA GLY A 374 11.42 -56.75 -10.22
C GLY A 374 12.39 -57.49 -9.29
N ILE A 375 12.83 -56.85 -8.22
CA ILE A 375 13.72 -57.44 -7.21
C ILE A 375 12.86 -58.22 -6.20
N LEU A 376 13.20 -59.51 -6.00
CA LEU A 376 12.43 -60.36 -5.08
C LEU A 376 12.47 -59.79 -3.63
N ASN A 377 11.33 -59.54 -3.05
CA ASN A 377 11.20 -59.16 -1.65
C ASN A 377 11.16 -60.42 -0.77
N THR A 378 12.30 -60.91 -0.37
CA THR A 378 12.46 -62.15 0.39
C THR A 378 11.52 -62.23 1.62
N PRO A 379 11.35 -61.22 2.45
CA PRO A 379 10.38 -61.23 3.55
C PRO A 379 8.91 -61.41 3.13
N SER A 380 8.58 -61.16 1.86
CA SER A 380 7.19 -61.22 1.36
C SER A 380 6.89 -62.45 0.52
N VAL A 381 7.88 -63.32 0.21
CA VAL A 381 7.74 -64.51 -0.65
C VAL A 381 6.67 -65.50 -0.14
N TRP A 382 6.52 -65.61 1.17
CA TRP A 382 5.49 -66.45 1.79
C TRP A 382 4.07 -66.05 1.37
N ARG A 383 3.83 -64.79 1.01
CA ARG A 383 2.52 -64.30 0.58
C ARG A 383 2.11 -64.89 -0.78
N GLY A 384 3.06 -65.03 -1.69
CA GLY A 384 2.79 -65.67 -2.97
C GLY A 384 2.39 -67.13 -2.83
N LYS A 385 2.90 -67.84 -1.79
CA LYS A 385 2.64 -69.23 -1.57
C LYS A 385 1.39 -69.50 -0.69
N LEU A 386 1.08 -68.59 0.24
CA LEU A 386 0.00 -68.78 1.21
C LEU A 386 -1.24 -67.92 0.93
N LEU A 387 -1.10 -66.85 0.20
CA LEU A 387 -2.17 -65.87 -0.04
C LEU A 387 -2.46 -65.68 -1.54
N ASP A 388 -1.78 -66.40 -2.43
CA ASP A 388 -1.84 -66.19 -3.90
C ASP A 388 -1.61 -64.75 -4.35
N ASP A 389 -0.78 -63.98 -3.56
CA ASP A 389 -0.44 -62.59 -3.85
C ASP A 389 0.82 -62.58 -4.74
N GLU A 390 0.63 -62.33 -6.04
CA GLU A 390 1.74 -62.27 -7.01
C GLU A 390 2.69 -61.09 -6.81
N ASN A 391 2.33 -60.08 -5.97
CA ASN A 391 3.12 -58.85 -5.74
C ASN A 391 4.22 -59.07 -4.67
N VAL A 392 5.05 -60.07 -4.90
CA VAL A 392 6.17 -60.45 -4.02
C VAL A 392 7.51 -59.83 -4.45
N PHE A 393 7.52 -59.04 -5.49
CA PHE A 393 8.69 -58.30 -5.97
C PHE A 393 8.64 -56.84 -5.57
N LEU A 394 9.79 -56.19 -5.54
CA LEU A 394 9.90 -54.73 -5.40
C LEU A 394 10.35 -54.17 -6.75
N LYS A 395 9.57 -53.24 -7.27
CA LYS A 395 9.90 -52.50 -8.48
C LYS A 395 10.22 -51.04 -8.05
N ALA A 396 11.32 -50.51 -8.53
CA ALA A 396 11.62 -49.11 -8.38
C ALA A 396 10.67 -48.32 -9.30
N GLU A 397 9.82 -47.53 -8.71
CA GLU A 397 9.00 -46.56 -9.42
C GLU A 397 9.68 -45.20 -9.26
N HIS A 398 10.16 -44.70 -10.37
CA HIS A 398 10.64 -43.30 -10.41
C HIS A 398 9.41 -42.42 -10.56
N SER A 399 9.14 -41.60 -9.56
CA SER A 399 8.17 -40.53 -9.77
C SER A 399 8.91 -39.48 -10.63
N ASP A 400 8.53 -39.36 -11.89
CA ASP A 400 8.86 -38.20 -12.67
C ASP A 400 8.13 -37.02 -12.04
N MET A 401 8.81 -36.32 -11.13
CA MET A 401 8.34 -35.03 -10.69
C MET A 401 8.57 -34.09 -11.87
N GLY A 402 7.48 -33.72 -12.54
CA GLY A 402 7.51 -32.79 -13.66
C GLY A 402 8.23 -31.48 -13.25
N GLU A 403 8.66 -30.74 -14.23
CA GLU A 403 9.39 -29.48 -13.99
C GLU A 403 8.55 -28.52 -13.14
N LEU A 404 9.11 -28.10 -11.98
CA LEU A 404 8.50 -27.14 -11.08
C LEU A 404 8.92 -25.71 -11.46
N CYS A 405 7.95 -24.79 -11.58
CA CYS A 405 8.20 -23.37 -11.61
C CYS A 405 7.56 -22.63 -10.43
N VAL A 406 8.14 -21.50 -10.06
CA VAL A 406 7.68 -20.71 -8.91
C VAL A 406 7.51 -19.25 -9.30
N ASP A 407 6.31 -18.70 -9.06
CA ASP A 407 6.07 -17.26 -9.07
C ASP A 407 6.06 -16.71 -7.65
N ILE A 408 6.74 -15.59 -7.45
CA ILE A 408 6.74 -14.83 -6.19
C ILE A 408 6.00 -13.53 -6.45
N LEU A 409 4.87 -13.35 -5.77
CA LEU A 409 4.01 -12.17 -5.87
C LEU A 409 4.16 -11.32 -4.61
N LEU A 410 4.76 -10.14 -4.75
CA LEU A 410 5.03 -9.20 -3.67
C LEU A 410 3.92 -8.14 -3.61
N ASP A 411 3.25 -8.03 -2.48
CA ASP A 411 2.33 -6.93 -2.21
C ASP A 411 3.11 -5.63 -2.08
N ALA A 412 2.86 -4.69 -2.98
CA ALA A 412 3.50 -3.38 -3.02
C ALA A 412 2.51 -2.26 -2.67
N SER A 413 1.49 -2.54 -1.89
CA SER A 413 0.55 -1.54 -1.37
C SER A 413 1.20 -0.63 -0.31
N THR A 414 0.58 0.50 -0.05
CA THR A 414 1.06 1.50 0.93
C THR A 414 1.15 0.94 2.36
N SER A 415 0.37 -0.11 2.70
CA SER A 415 0.46 -0.77 4.01
C SER A 415 1.85 -1.38 4.27
N GLN A 416 2.60 -1.70 3.20
CA GLN A 416 3.96 -2.25 3.26
C GLN A 416 5.07 -1.17 3.38
N LYS A 417 4.71 0.12 3.44
CA LYS A 417 5.67 1.25 3.41
C LYS A 417 6.79 1.13 4.44
N ASN A 418 6.47 0.69 5.65
CA ASN A 418 7.43 0.56 6.75
C ASN A 418 8.21 -0.77 6.75
N ARG A 419 7.97 -1.65 5.77
CA ARG A 419 8.55 -3.01 5.69
C ARG A 419 9.21 -3.29 4.33
N GLN A 420 9.40 -2.26 3.50
CA GLN A 420 9.89 -2.40 2.12
C GLN A 420 11.26 -3.11 2.05
N GLU A 421 12.19 -2.72 2.92
CA GLU A 421 13.52 -3.30 3.00
C GLU A 421 13.47 -4.80 3.36
N ILE A 422 12.54 -5.17 4.25
CA ILE A 422 12.34 -6.55 4.70
C ILE A 422 11.74 -7.38 3.56
N ILE A 423 10.67 -6.90 2.92
CA ILE A 423 9.96 -7.61 1.84
C ILE A 423 10.88 -7.82 0.63
N SER A 424 11.60 -6.79 0.20
CA SER A 424 12.55 -6.90 -0.90
C SER A 424 13.67 -7.90 -0.60
N THR A 425 14.17 -7.91 0.64
CA THR A 425 15.19 -8.86 1.10
C THR A 425 14.63 -10.29 1.17
N GLN A 426 13.42 -10.49 1.67
CA GLN A 426 12.75 -11.80 1.70
C GLN A 426 12.52 -12.33 0.29
N GLY A 427 11.96 -11.51 -0.61
CA GLY A 427 11.78 -11.85 -2.02
C GLY A 427 13.10 -12.25 -2.69
N TYR A 428 14.16 -11.48 -2.45
CA TYR A 428 15.49 -11.81 -2.96
C TYR A 428 16.03 -13.15 -2.42
N ILE A 429 15.93 -13.40 -1.11
CA ILE A 429 16.42 -14.65 -0.51
C ILE A 429 15.69 -15.86 -1.09
N ILE A 430 14.38 -15.78 -1.28
CA ILE A 430 13.59 -16.87 -1.84
C ILE A 430 14.00 -17.09 -3.30
N ALA A 431 14.02 -16.03 -4.12
CA ALA A 431 14.40 -16.11 -5.54
C ALA A 431 15.83 -16.64 -5.73
N GLU A 432 16.80 -16.16 -4.94
CA GLU A 432 18.20 -16.61 -4.99
C GLU A 432 18.32 -18.08 -4.57
N SER A 433 17.55 -18.53 -3.57
CA SER A 433 17.56 -19.92 -3.12
C SER A 433 17.00 -20.87 -4.19
N LEU A 434 15.90 -20.48 -4.84
CA LEU A 434 15.31 -21.22 -5.96
C LEU A 434 16.29 -21.29 -7.15
N THR A 435 16.95 -20.16 -7.47
CA THR A 435 17.96 -20.09 -8.53
C THR A 435 19.13 -21.05 -8.27
N ARG A 436 19.62 -21.13 -7.02
CA ARG A 436 20.68 -22.08 -6.65
C ARG A 436 20.27 -23.54 -6.71
N CYS A 437 18.97 -23.81 -6.66
CA CYS A 437 18.41 -25.14 -6.84
C CYS A 437 18.06 -25.46 -8.30
N GLY A 438 18.28 -24.52 -9.24
CA GLY A 438 17.92 -24.68 -10.64
C GLY A 438 16.42 -24.61 -10.93
N ILE A 439 15.62 -24.12 -9.98
CA ILE A 439 14.16 -24.00 -10.12
C ILE A 439 13.84 -22.67 -10.82
N PRO A 440 13.15 -22.69 -11.98
CA PRO A 440 12.68 -21.48 -12.64
C PRO A 440 11.78 -20.64 -11.72
N CYS A 441 12.08 -19.34 -11.64
CA CYS A 441 11.38 -18.45 -10.74
C CYS A 441 11.12 -17.11 -11.42
N ARG A 442 9.91 -16.58 -11.28
CA ARG A 442 9.52 -15.23 -11.69
C ARG A 442 9.13 -14.41 -10.45
N VAL A 443 9.52 -13.14 -10.41
CA VAL A 443 9.23 -12.25 -9.29
C VAL A 443 8.48 -11.05 -9.77
N ILE A 444 7.29 -10.84 -9.22
CA ILE A 444 6.33 -9.81 -9.59
C ILE A 444 5.94 -9.04 -8.34
N SER A 445 5.79 -7.73 -8.41
CA SER A 445 5.04 -6.98 -7.40
C SER A 445 3.71 -6.51 -7.96
N PHE A 446 2.73 -6.28 -7.08
CA PHE A 446 1.45 -5.71 -7.46
C PHE A 446 1.05 -4.56 -6.55
N CYS A 447 0.40 -3.56 -7.15
CA CYS A 447 -0.32 -2.49 -6.45
C CYS A 447 -1.50 -2.04 -7.31
N SER A 448 -2.40 -1.24 -6.74
CA SER A 448 -3.54 -0.67 -7.48
C SER A 448 -3.57 0.84 -7.33
N MET A 449 -3.85 1.54 -8.44
CA MET A 449 -3.97 2.99 -8.48
C MET A 449 -4.98 3.42 -9.54
N THR A 450 -5.93 4.27 -9.19
CA THR A 450 -6.95 4.83 -10.10
C THR A 450 -7.65 3.79 -10.98
N GLY A 451 -7.94 2.62 -10.41
CA GLY A 451 -8.58 1.51 -11.12
C GLY A 451 -7.65 0.62 -11.95
N TYR A 452 -6.36 0.93 -12.02
CA TYR A 452 -5.35 0.05 -12.60
C TYR A 452 -4.75 -0.85 -11.53
N THR A 453 -4.71 -2.16 -11.78
CA THR A 453 -3.86 -3.09 -11.04
C THR A 453 -2.58 -3.28 -11.85
N ILE A 454 -1.47 -2.85 -11.27
CA ILE A 454 -0.15 -2.84 -11.87
C ILE A 454 0.60 -4.09 -11.42
N LEU A 455 1.10 -4.89 -12.36
CA LEU A 455 1.98 -6.02 -12.11
C LEU A 455 3.36 -5.70 -12.68
N ARG A 456 4.32 -5.43 -11.79
CA ARG A 456 5.70 -5.14 -12.17
C ARG A 456 6.57 -6.37 -12.03
N ILE A 457 7.14 -6.83 -13.14
CA ILE A 457 8.03 -7.99 -13.20
C ILE A 457 9.46 -7.51 -13.00
N TYR A 458 10.13 -8.00 -11.94
CA TYR A 458 11.53 -7.72 -11.64
C TYR A 458 12.45 -8.76 -12.26
N ARG A 459 12.01 -10.00 -12.31
CA ARG A 459 12.75 -11.14 -12.83
C ARG A 459 11.79 -12.09 -13.54
N ASP A 460 12.21 -12.61 -14.67
CA ASP A 460 11.51 -13.66 -15.40
C ASP A 460 12.26 -15.00 -15.31
N TYR A 461 11.60 -16.11 -15.62
CA TYR A 461 12.14 -17.46 -15.53
C TYR A 461 13.49 -17.63 -16.22
N CYS A 462 13.63 -17.05 -17.43
CA CYS A 462 14.84 -17.14 -18.24
C CYS A 462 15.95 -16.16 -17.85
N ARG A 463 15.76 -15.34 -16.80
CA ARG A 463 16.70 -14.27 -16.40
C ARG A 463 17.17 -14.39 -14.95
N PRO A 464 17.87 -15.46 -14.55
CA PRO A 464 18.29 -15.66 -13.16
C PRO A 464 19.28 -14.59 -12.66
N GLN A 465 20.01 -13.90 -13.56
CA GLN A 465 20.90 -12.79 -13.25
C GLN A 465 20.17 -11.55 -12.72
N ASP A 466 18.87 -11.41 -12.97
CA ASP A 466 18.08 -10.23 -12.63
C ASP A 466 17.56 -10.26 -11.17
N ASN A 467 17.98 -11.22 -10.33
CA ASN A 467 17.59 -11.28 -8.91
C ASN A 467 17.83 -9.94 -8.20
N ARG A 468 18.85 -9.18 -8.57
CA ARG A 468 19.16 -7.88 -7.94
C ARG A 468 18.12 -6.80 -8.24
N ALA A 469 17.32 -6.95 -9.30
CA ALA A 469 16.24 -6.02 -9.62
C ALA A 469 15.09 -6.09 -8.59
N ILE A 470 15.03 -7.14 -7.77
CA ILE A 470 14.05 -7.26 -6.68
C ILE A 470 14.23 -6.15 -5.64
N PHE A 471 15.46 -5.62 -5.47
CA PHE A 471 15.69 -4.47 -4.60
C PHE A 471 15.11 -3.14 -5.14
N ASP A 472 14.67 -3.11 -6.39
CA ASP A 472 13.94 -1.97 -6.96
C ASP A 472 12.45 -1.98 -6.58
N TYR A 473 12.07 -2.86 -5.63
CA TYR A 473 10.75 -2.89 -5.02
C TYR A 473 10.48 -1.60 -4.25
N VAL A 474 9.32 -1.00 -4.51
CA VAL A 474 8.81 0.19 -3.81
C VAL A 474 7.32 0.01 -3.62
N SER A 475 6.82 0.27 -2.42
CA SER A 475 5.39 0.25 -2.12
C SER A 475 4.71 1.53 -2.61
N ASN A 476 3.52 1.38 -3.21
CA ASN A 476 2.73 2.50 -3.70
C ASN A 476 1.26 2.09 -3.91
N GLY A 477 0.33 3.00 -3.68
CA GLY A 477 -1.07 2.79 -3.98
C GLY A 477 -1.81 1.83 -3.05
N CYS A 478 -2.95 1.37 -3.51
CA CYS A 478 -3.82 0.38 -2.88
C CYS A 478 -3.47 -1.05 -3.33
N ASN A 479 -4.27 -2.05 -2.93
CA ASN A 479 -4.11 -3.43 -3.37
C ASN A 479 -5.45 -4.08 -3.71
N ARG A 480 -5.57 -4.59 -4.93
CA ARG A 480 -6.67 -5.44 -5.38
C ARG A 480 -6.18 -6.88 -5.51
N ASP A 481 -6.00 -7.52 -4.35
CA ASP A 481 -5.37 -8.85 -4.22
C ASP A 481 -6.01 -9.90 -5.14
N GLY A 482 -7.34 -9.94 -5.21
CA GLY A 482 -8.03 -10.90 -6.05
C GLY A 482 -7.67 -10.75 -7.53
N LEU A 483 -7.62 -9.51 -8.06
CA LEU A 483 -7.22 -9.30 -9.46
C LEU A 483 -5.74 -9.59 -9.69
N ALA A 484 -4.88 -9.28 -8.73
CA ALA A 484 -3.45 -9.61 -8.80
C ALA A 484 -3.22 -11.12 -8.84
N VAL A 485 -3.92 -11.90 -8.01
CA VAL A 485 -3.89 -13.37 -8.01
C VAL A 485 -4.40 -13.91 -9.35
N ARG A 486 -5.55 -13.40 -9.85
CA ARG A 486 -6.11 -13.80 -11.16
C ARG A 486 -5.15 -13.50 -12.31
N ALA A 487 -4.49 -12.35 -12.30
CA ALA A 487 -3.53 -11.96 -13.31
C ALA A 487 -2.25 -12.82 -13.25
N SER A 488 -1.76 -13.14 -12.05
CA SER A 488 -0.63 -14.06 -11.87
C SER A 488 -0.99 -15.48 -12.31
N HIS A 489 -2.20 -15.97 -11.96
CA HIS A 489 -2.72 -17.25 -12.44
C HIS A 489 -2.74 -17.29 -13.97
N TYR A 490 -3.21 -16.22 -14.63
CA TYR A 490 -3.21 -16.12 -16.09
C TYR A 490 -1.79 -16.24 -16.67
N LEU A 491 -0.82 -15.53 -16.09
CA LEU A 491 0.58 -15.60 -16.55
C LEU A 491 1.19 -17.01 -16.40
N MET A 492 0.81 -17.73 -15.33
CA MET A 492 1.33 -19.07 -15.06
C MET A 492 0.64 -20.15 -15.90
N ARG A 493 -0.64 -19.96 -16.28
CA ARG A 493 -1.45 -21.00 -16.93
C ARG A 493 -0.80 -21.53 -18.20
N ASP A 494 -0.30 -20.63 -19.04
CA ASP A 494 0.22 -20.95 -20.37
C ASP A 494 1.73 -21.30 -20.35
N ASP A 495 2.38 -21.26 -19.16
CA ASP A 495 3.76 -21.69 -18.98
C ASP A 495 3.88 -23.23 -19.12
N PRO A 496 4.97 -23.75 -19.74
CA PRO A 496 5.10 -25.17 -20.10
C PRO A 496 5.36 -26.12 -18.92
N TYR A 497 5.53 -25.59 -17.72
CA TYR A 497 5.86 -26.35 -16.52
C TYR A 497 4.63 -27.11 -16.00
N GLU A 498 4.85 -28.38 -15.60
CA GLU A 498 3.79 -29.25 -15.08
C GLU A 498 3.34 -28.83 -13.68
N ASN A 499 4.30 -28.50 -12.82
CA ASN A 499 4.06 -28.11 -11.43
C ASN A 499 4.25 -26.61 -11.25
N LYS A 500 3.26 -25.96 -10.70
CA LYS A 500 3.20 -24.49 -10.58
C LYS A 500 2.94 -24.08 -9.15
N LEU A 501 3.83 -23.25 -8.58
CA LEU A 501 3.72 -22.73 -7.22
C LEU A 501 3.70 -21.21 -7.23
N LEU A 502 2.65 -20.60 -6.69
CA LEU A 502 2.52 -19.17 -6.45
C LEU A 502 2.76 -18.87 -4.97
N ILE A 503 3.83 -18.14 -4.67
CA ILE A 503 4.18 -17.67 -3.31
C ILE A 503 3.79 -16.19 -3.22
N ILE A 504 2.88 -15.84 -2.32
CA ILE A 504 2.39 -14.47 -2.13
C ILE A 504 2.97 -13.91 -0.82
N LEU A 505 3.62 -12.75 -0.87
CA LEU A 505 4.03 -11.99 0.31
C LEU A 505 3.07 -10.83 0.48
N SER A 506 2.18 -10.89 1.49
CA SER A 506 1.14 -9.87 1.73
C SER A 506 0.75 -9.82 3.22
N ASP A 507 0.22 -8.68 3.67
CA ASP A 507 -0.45 -8.53 4.97
C ASP A 507 -1.95 -8.90 4.93
N VAL A 508 -2.45 -9.29 3.75
CA VAL A 508 -3.84 -9.74 3.54
C VAL A 508 -4.87 -8.68 3.96
N LYS A 509 -4.59 -7.43 3.59
CA LYS A 509 -5.48 -6.27 3.80
C LYS A 509 -5.91 -5.67 2.47
N PRO A 510 -6.73 -6.38 1.66
CA PRO A 510 -7.17 -5.86 0.38
C PRO A 510 -7.96 -4.56 0.55
N ASN A 511 -7.57 -3.54 -0.22
CA ASN A 511 -8.22 -2.24 -0.24
C ASN A 511 -8.02 -1.59 -1.62
N ASP A 512 -9.13 -1.27 -2.30
CA ASP A 512 -9.09 -0.58 -3.60
C ASP A 512 -10.26 0.40 -3.74
N VAL A 513 -10.01 1.49 -4.46
CA VAL A 513 -11.01 2.56 -4.68
C VAL A 513 -12.14 2.14 -5.60
N VAL A 514 -11.91 1.19 -6.52
CA VAL A 514 -12.95 0.69 -7.41
C VAL A 514 -13.85 -0.27 -6.66
N ARG A 515 -15.11 0.12 -6.49
CA ARG A 515 -16.12 -0.68 -5.80
C ARG A 515 -16.49 -1.92 -6.58
N ILE A 516 -16.95 -2.95 -5.89
CA ILE A 516 -17.55 -4.15 -6.48
C ILE A 516 -18.98 -3.79 -6.87
N HIS A 517 -19.30 -3.88 -8.16
CA HIS A 517 -20.67 -3.73 -8.65
C HIS A 517 -21.33 -5.12 -8.69
N PRO A 518 -22.38 -5.35 -7.88
CA PRO A 518 -23.14 -6.60 -7.97
C PRO A 518 -23.88 -6.68 -9.30
N SER A 519 -24.14 -7.91 -9.75
CA SER A 519 -24.88 -8.18 -10.99
C SER A 519 -26.38 -7.85 -10.93
N THR A 520 -26.86 -7.52 -9.74
CA THR A 520 -28.24 -7.09 -9.45
C THR A 520 -28.26 -5.60 -9.12
N ASP A 521 -29.44 -4.96 -9.08
CA ASP A 521 -29.62 -3.53 -8.75
C ASP A 521 -29.23 -3.15 -7.29
N ALA A 522 -28.43 -3.97 -6.63
CA ALA A 522 -27.89 -3.70 -5.30
C ALA A 522 -26.77 -2.66 -5.36
N GLU A 523 -26.59 -1.90 -4.28
CA GLU A 523 -25.55 -0.88 -4.17
C GLU A 523 -24.14 -1.45 -4.32
N ALA A 524 -23.24 -0.67 -4.91
CA ALA A 524 -21.84 -1.03 -5.07
C ALA A 524 -21.13 -1.13 -3.71
N VAL A 525 -20.45 -2.24 -3.46
CA VAL A 525 -19.77 -2.53 -2.19
C VAL A 525 -18.31 -2.10 -2.28
N PRO A 526 -17.73 -1.41 -1.26
CA PRO A 526 -16.31 -1.12 -1.21
C PRO A 526 -15.45 -2.38 -1.31
N TYR A 527 -14.33 -2.30 -2.07
CA TYR A 527 -13.36 -3.40 -2.15
C TYR A 527 -12.41 -3.34 -0.96
N GLU A 528 -12.92 -3.67 0.21
CA GLU A 528 -12.15 -3.65 1.45
C GLU A 528 -12.63 -4.73 2.43
N ALA A 529 -11.87 -4.97 3.47
CA ALA A 529 -12.19 -5.87 4.56
C ALA A 529 -12.81 -7.20 4.06
N ARG A 530 -14.02 -7.54 4.51
CA ARG A 530 -14.64 -8.84 4.20
C ARG A 530 -14.94 -9.05 2.71
N ALA A 531 -15.24 -7.99 1.96
CA ALA A 531 -15.56 -8.10 0.53
C ALA A 531 -14.29 -8.42 -0.29
N GLY A 532 -13.21 -7.67 -0.07
CA GLY A 532 -11.92 -7.93 -0.69
C GLY A 532 -11.34 -9.29 -0.31
N LEU A 533 -11.42 -9.68 0.98
CA LEU A 533 -10.96 -10.99 1.45
C LEU A 533 -11.71 -12.16 0.79
N ARG A 534 -13.03 -12.06 0.62
CA ARG A 534 -13.83 -13.08 -0.05
C ARG A 534 -13.47 -13.22 -1.52
N ASP A 535 -13.26 -12.08 -2.19
CA ASP A 535 -12.83 -12.04 -3.58
C ASP A 535 -11.45 -12.69 -3.74
N THR A 536 -10.47 -12.32 -2.92
CA THR A 536 -9.14 -12.91 -2.92
C THR A 536 -9.19 -14.42 -2.66
N ALA A 537 -9.99 -14.86 -1.69
CA ALA A 537 -10.17 -16.27 -1.39
C ALA A 537 -10.80 -17.06 -2.56
N LEU A 538 -11.68 -16.41 -3.33
CA LEU A 538 -12.26 -17.02 -4.53
C LEU A 538 -11.20 -17.22 -5.60
N GLU A 539 -10.37 -16.21 -5.86
CA GLU A 539 -9.32 -16.30 -6.87
C GLU A 539 -8.21 -17.29 -6.49
N VAL A 540 -7.84 -17.36 -5.21
CA VAL A 540 -6.91 -18.39 -4.70
C VAL A 540 -7.48 -19.80 -4.92
N ARG A 541 -8.79 -20.02 -4.68
CA ARG A 541 -9.43 -21.32 -4.94
C ARG A 541 -9.46 -21.66 -6.43
N ARG A 542 -9.71 -20.68 -7.29
CA ARG A 542 -9.68 -20.87 -8.76
C ARG A 542 -8.30 -21.29 -9.22
N ALA A 543 -7.25 -20.58 -8.80
CA ALA A 543 -5.88 -20.95 -9.14
C ALA A 543 -5.54 -22.38 -8.68
N ARG A 544 -5.97 -22.76 -7.47
CA ARG A 544 -5.79 -24.13 -6.96
C ARG A 544 -6.58 -25.18 -7.73
N SER A 545 -7.80 -24.87 -8.16
CA SER A 545 -8.61 -25.81 -8.98
C SER A 545 -8.01 -26.04 -10.36
N ASP A 546 -7.23 -25.08 -10.87
CA ASP A 546 -6.51 -25.17 -12.13
C ASP A 546 -5.07 -25.73 -11.98
N GLY A 547 -4.77 -26.35 -10.81
CA GLY A 547 -3.51 -27.05 -10.57
C GLY A 547 -2.34 -26.16 -10.12
N ILE A 548 -2.58 -24.90 -9.76
CA ILE A 548 -1.54 -24.02 -9.22
C ILE A 548 -1.57 -24.07 -7.69
N ALA A 549 -0.50 -24.55 -7.08
CA ALA A 549 -0.34 -24.46 -5.63
C ALA A 549 -0.16 -22.99 -5.20
N VAL A 550 -0.97 -22.52 -4.23
CA VAL A 550 -0.91 -21.12 -3.75
C VAL A 550 -0.61 -21.11 -2.27
N VAL A 551 0.46 -20.45 -1.87
CA VAL A 551 0.88 -20.29 -0.48
C VAL A 551 1.12 -18.82 -0.14
N CYS A 552 0.95 -18.46 1.13
CA CYS A 552 1.18 -17.08 1.59
C CYS A 552 2.28 -17.02 2.64
N ILE A 553 3.20 -16.10 2.45
CA ILE A 553 4.12 -15.62 3.48
C ILE A 553 3.46 -14.36 4.06
N PHE A 554 2.85 -14.53 5.22
CA PHE A 554 2.07 -13.49 5.85
C PHE A 554 2.97 -12.47 6.55
N THR A 555 2.87 -11.21 6.15
CA THR A 555 3.66 -10.08 6.66
C THR A 555 2.89 -9.19 7.64
N GLY A 556 1.60 -9.48 7.88
CA GLY A 556 0.71 -8.70 8.75
C GLY A 556 0.90 -8.97 10.25
N ASP A 557 0.05 -8.32 11.05
CA ASP A 557 0.06 -8.39 12.50
C ASP A 557 -0.80 -9.56 13.03
N ASP A 558 -0.74 -9.85 14.35
CA ASP A 558 -1.47 -10.98 14.96
C ASP A 558 -2.99 -10.86 14.79
N GLU A 559 -3.50 -9.64 14.76
CA GLU A 559 -4.93 -9.35 14.60
C GLU A 559 -5.46 -9.76 13.22
N ASP A 560 -4.59 -9.82 12.21
CA ASP A 560 -4.96 -10.12 10.81
C ASP A 560 -4.80 -11.60 10.45
N VAL A 561 -4.28 -12.43 11.36
CA VAL A 561 -4.16 -13.89 11.15
C VAL A 561 -5.49 -14.56 10.75
N PRO A 562 -6.67 -14.17 11.30
CA PRO A 562 -7.95 -14.70 10.85
C PRO A 562 -8.23 -14.42 9.35
N SER A 563 -7.80 -13.27 8.82
CA SER A 563 -7.92 -12.90 7.41
C SER A 563 -7.05 -13.81 6.53
N ALA A 564 -5.80 -14.03 6.92
CA ALA A 564 -4.89 -14.94 6.22
C ALA A 564 -5.45 -16.38 6.20
N LYS A 565 -6.02 -16.85 7.32
CA LYS A 565 -6.66 -18.16 7.42
C LYS A 565 -7.91 -18.29 6.55
N LEU A 566 -8.69 -17.19 6.44
CA LEU A 566 -9.86 -17.16 5.56
C LEU A 566 -9.48 -17.32 4.07
N VAL A 567 -8.40 -16.67 3.64
CA VAL A 567 -7.97 -16.64 2.24
C VAL A 567 -7.20 -17.91 1.87
N TYR A 568 -6.20 -18.30 2.65
CA TYR A 568 -5.24 -19.36 2.31
C TYR A 568 -5.47 -20.68 3.02
N GLY A 569 -6.32 -20.71 4.06
CA GLY A 569 -6.58 -21.90 4.87
C GLY A 569 -5.38 -22.24 5.77
N LYS A 570 -4.77 -23.40 5.54
CA LYS A 570 -3.55 -23.87 6.23
C LYS A 570 -2.25 -23.50 5.50
N ASP A 571 -2.36 -23.05 4.26
CA ASP A 571 -1.21 -22.84 3.37
C ASP A 571 -0.65 -21.41 3.49
N PHE A 572 -0.48 -20.96 4.70
CA PHE A 572 0.27 -19.73 4.99
C PHE A 572 1.21 -19.91 6.17
N VAL A 573 2.26 -19.10 6.20
CA VAL A 573 3.21 -19.05 7.30
C VAL A 573 3.46 -17.61 7.69
N ARG A 574 3.50 -17.36 9.00
CA ARG A 574 3.88 -16.07 9.55
C ARG A 574 5.36 -16.07 9.92
N ILE A 575 6.07 -15.07 9.43
CA ILE A 575 7.49 -14.91 9.74
C ILE A 575 7.62 -13.89 10.87
N GLN A 576 7.73 -14.37 12.11
CA GLN A 576 7.94 -13.52 13.31
C GLN A 576 9.37 -13.02 13.45
N SER A 577 10.35 -13.78 12.94
CA SER A 577 11.76 -13.39 12.93
C SER A 577 12.42 -13.80 11.62
N PHE A 578 13.36 -12.99 11.17
CA PHE A 578 14.08 -13.22 9.93
C PHE A 578 14.87 -14.54 9.92
N ASP A 579 15.34 -14.97 11.09
CA ASP A 579 16.12 -16.21 11.23
C ASP A 579 15.28 -17.48 10.97
N ARG A 580 13.95 -17.39 11.12
CA ARG A 580 13.02 -18.49 10.83
C ARG A 580 12.52 -18.52 9.38
N LEU A 581 12.88 -17.51 8.56
CA LEU A 581 12.44 -17.42 7.16
C LEU A 581 12.74 -18.70 6.40
N ALA A 582 13.97 -19.19 6.48
CA ALA A 582 14.42 -20.37 5.73
C ALA A 582 13.67 -21.65 6.12
N ASP A 583 13.38 -21.83 7.41
CA ASP A 583 12.64 -23.00 7.90
C ASP A 583 11.16 -22.90 7.55
N ALA A 584 10.57 -21.74 7.73
CA ALA A 584 9.15 -21.49 7.48
C ALA A 584 8.81 -21.63 5.99
N VAL A 585 9.57 -20.96 5.13
CA VAL A 585 9.38 -21.02 3.67
C VAL A 585 9.79 -22.38 3.12
N GLY A 586 10.89 -22.95 3.62
CA GLY A 586 11.34 -24.30 3.24
C GLY A 586 10.28 -25.35 3.56
N GLY A 587 9.66 -25.29 4.75
CA GLY A 587 8.57 -26.17 5.15
C GLY A 587 7.31 -26.02 4.28
N LEU A 588 6.94 -24.78 3.90
CA LEU A 588 5.83 -24.55 2.97
C LEU A 588 6.09 -25.16 1.59
N ILE A 589 7.26 -24.86 1.00
CA ILE A 589 7.65 -25.39 -0.31
C ILE A 589 7.71 -26.92 -0.25
N GLN A 590 8.30 -27.50 0.82
CA GLN A 590 8.37 -28.93 1.02
C GLN A 590 6.99 -29.58 1.07
N ASN A 591 6.04 -28.98 1.80
CA ASN A 591 4.67 -29.51 1.89
C ASN A 591 3.95 -29.46 0.53
N GLN A 592 4.20 -28.43 -0.27
CA GLN A 592 3.61 -28.34 -1.61
C GLN A 592 4.26 -29.36 -2.57
N ILE A 593 5.57 -29.51 -2.55
CA ILE A 593 6.28 -30.53 -3.33
C ILE A 593 5.76 -31.96 -2.97
N LYS A 594 5.44 -32.23 -1.71
CA LYS A 594 4.88 -33.52 -1.29
C LYS A 594 3.44 -33.76 -1.78
N ASN A 595 2.71 -32.72 -2.08
CA ASN A 595 1.31 -32.79 -2.51
C ASN A 595 1.17 -32.73 -4.05
N LEU A 596 2.27 -32.47 -4.76
CA LEU A 596 2.41 -32.57 -6.22
C LEU A 596 2.67 -34.02 -6.63
#